data_d3b0de2675f87428df638f65cc0acb87
#
_entry.id   d3b0de2675f87428df638f65cc0acb87
#
_cell.length_a   1.000
_cell.length_b   1.000
_cell.length_c   1.000
_cell.angle_alpha   90.00
_cell.angle_beta   90.00
_cell.angle_gamma   90.00
#
_symmetry.space_group_name_H-M   'P 1'
#
loop_
_entity.id
_entity.type
_entity.pdbx_description
1 polymer ?
#
loop_
_entity_poly.entity_id
_entity_poly.type
_entity_poly.pdbx_seq_one_letter_code
_entity_poly.pdbx_strand_id
1 'polypeptide(L)'
;MSTVTAEKYHGTANDFLVLPADAPVTDRAAFARVHCDRETGVRGERTGADGVLFLDLDSSATPVRVTMTLVQPDGSIAEMCGNGARVTAVWAARATGAREVVIETPAGDRHAVVQSEGVTVEMGHPSFDPTDVPLAADHGNQLVEESVEGLTVTAVDTGVPHAVAFVDDVDDVDLPDVAPPVRHADVFPEGANVTLASRVRLDDDAREGAPGQTAAFRQRTFERGVEGETMACGTGAVAIVAAAKRTGRLDTEGPVRVSPPGGDLVIVVPDDEPATLTGPVEYEFEDELEVPE
;
A
#
# COMPACT_ATOMS: atom_id res chain seq x y z
N MET A 1 25.12 -21.11 -13.54
CA MET A 1 24.20 -20.17 -12.90
C MET A 1 23.53 -20.94 -11.77
N SER A 2 23.47 -20.39 -10.59
CA SER A 2 22.70 -20.96 -9.47
C SER A 2 21.24 -20.53 -9.61
N THR A 3 20.32 -21.37 -9.15
CA THR A 3 18.88 -21.05 -9.08
C THR A 3 18.42 -20.96 -7.64
N VAL A 4 17.33 -20.25 -7.40
CA VAL A 4 16.61 -20.17 -6.14
C VAL A 4 15.14 -20.34 -6.38
N THR A 5 14.46 -21.02 -5.46
CA THR A 5 13.00 -21.13 -5.48
C THR A 5 12.37 -19.82 -5.01
N ALA A 6 11.47 -19.28 -5.79
CA ALA A 6 10.67 -18.10 -5.44
C ALA A 6 9.18 -18.38 -5.59
N GLU A 7 8.40 -17.93 -4.64
CA GLU A 7 6.92 -17.95 -4.74
C GLU A 7 6.42 -16.63 -5.29
N LYS A 8 5.36 -16.64 -6.10
CA LYS A 8 4.69 -15.42 -6.56
C LYS A 8 3.33 -15.27 -5.94
N TYR A 9 3.06 -14.07 -5.42
CA TYR A 9 1.81 -13.66 -4.81
C TYR A 9 1.36 -12.31 -5.35
N HIS A 10 0.07 -12.02 -5.25
CA HIS A 10 -0.44 -10.67 -5.44
C HIS A 10 -1.51 -10.31 -4.39
N GLY A 11 -1.66 -9.00 -4.16
CA GLY A 11 -2.71 -8.43 -3.35
C GLY A 11 -3.21 -7.13 -3.99
N THR A 12 -4.47 -7.07 -4.41
CA THR A 12 -5.03 -5.91 -5.13
C THR A 12 -4.18 -5.51 -6.36
N ALA A 13 -3.86 -6.50 -7.21
CA ALA A 13 -3.04 -6.40 -8.42
C ALA A 13 -1.58 -5.91 -8.22
N ASN A 14 -1.11 -5.76 -6.98
CA ASN A 14 0.30 -5.59 -6.66
C ASN A 14 0.93 -6.97 -6.47
N ASP A 15 1.90 -7.33 -7.29
CA ASP A 15 2.48 -8.67 -7.32
C ASP A 15 3.93 -8.68 -6.83
N PHE A 16 4.27 -9.73 -6.07
CA PHE A 16 5.58 -9.86 -5.43
C PHE A 16 6.16 -11.24 -5.62
N LEU A 17 7.48 -11.29 -5.81
CA LEU A 17 8.27 -12.49 -5.60
C LEU A 17 8.64 -12.59 -4.13
N VAL A 18 8.52 -13.77 -3.56
CA VAL A 18 8.80 -14.04 -2.14
C VAL A 18 9.90 -15.09 -2.02
N LEU A 19 10.94 -14.76 -1.28
CA LEU A 19 12.05 -15.65 -0.97
C LEU A 19 12.36 -15.64 0.53
N PRO A 20 12.84 -16.74 1.11
CA PRO A 20 13.48 -16.71 2.42
C PRO A 20 14.69 -15.75 2.42
N ALA A 21 14.92 -15.06 3.53
CA ALA A 21 16.02 -14.10 3.62
C ALA A 21 17.42 -14.74 3.51
N ASP A 22 17.53 -16.02 3.81
CA ASP A 22 18.76 -16.82 3.68
C ASP A 22 18.95 -17.43 2.28
N ALA A 23 18.05 -17.17 1.33
CA ALA A 23 18.23 -17.57 -0.07
C ALA A 23 19.58 -17.07 -0.60
N PRO A 24 20.32 -17.88 -1.38
CA PRO A 24 21.68 -17.55 -1.82
C PRO A 24 21.71 -16.47 -2.92
N VAL A 25 21.03 -15.34 -2.68
CA VAL A 25 20.99 -14.16 -3.54
C VAL A 25 21.93 -13.10 -2.96
N THR A 26 23.13 -12.97 -3.51
CA THR A 26 24.15 -12.05 -3.01
C THR A 26 23.92 -10.61 -3.41
N ASP A 27 23.38 -10.36 -4.60
CA ASP A 27 22.96 -9.04 -5.08
C ASP A 27 21.43 -9.01 -5.26
N ARG A 28 20.71 -8.66 -4.18
CA ARG A 28 19.25 -8.57 -4.17
C ARG A 28 18.74 -7.50 -5.11
N ALA A 29 19.49 -6.40 -5.30
CA ALA A 29 19.11 -5.32 -6.20
C ALA A 29 19.21 -5.77 -7.68
N ALA A 30 20.26 -6.51 -8.06
CA ALA A 30 20.37 -7.09 -9.40
C ALA A 30 19.27 -8.14 -9.64
N PHE A 31 18.98 -8.98 -8.63
CA PHE A 31 17.92 -9.98 -8.71
C PHE A 31 16.55 -9.31 -8.96
N ALA A 32 16.22 -8.26 -8.20
CA ALA A 32 14.97 -7.51 -8.38
C ALA A 32 14.89 -6.88 -9.77
N ARG A 33 15.95 -6.20 -10.23
CA ARG A 33 15.97 -5.60 -11.59
C ARG A 33 15.71 -6.60 -12.70
N VAL A 34 16.24 -7.82 -12.59
CA VAL A 34 16.08 -8.86 -13.62
C VAL A 34 14.68 -9.47 -13.57
N HIS A 35 14.23 -9.90 -12.39
CA HIS A 35 13.01 -10.70 -12.28
C HIS A 35 11.72 -9.86 -12.15
N CYS A 36 11.83 -8.59 -11.74
CA CYS A 36 10.67 -7.68 -11.69
C CYS A 36 10.39 -6.97 -13.02
N ASP A 37 11.28 -7.06 -14.00
CA ASP A 37 11.11 -6.38 -15.30
C ASP A 37 9.79 -6.78 -15.97
N ARG A 38 9.02 -5.79 -16.40
CA ARG A 38 7.66 -6.00 -16.94
C ARG A 38 7.64 -6.56 -18.38
N GLU A 39 8.78 -6.63 -19.06
CA GLU A 39 8.90 -7.19 -20.42
C GLU A 39 9.55 -8.57 -20.39
N THR A 40 10.59 -8.74 -19.58
CA THR A 40 11.50 -9.89 -19.61
C THR A 40 11.56 -10.70 -18.31
N GLY A 41 10.98 -10.19 -17.23
CA GLY A 41 11.02 -10.80 -15.91
C GLY A 41 10.21 -12.10 -15.78
N VAL A 42 9.94 -12.51 -14.56
CA VAL A 42 9.22 -13.75 -14.26
C VAL A 42 7.85 -13.77 -14.94
N ARG A 43 7.47 -14.94 -15.50
CA ARG A 43 6.19 -15.10 -16.17
C ARG A 43 5.12 -15.54 -15.18
N GLY A 44 3.94 -14.91 -15.23
CA GLY A 44 2.75 -15.16 -14.42
C GLY A 44 1.52 -14.57 -15.10
N GLU A 45 0.47 -14.25 -14.34
CA GLU A 45 -0.67 -13.49 -14.85
C GLU A 45 -0.22 -12.15 -15.44
N ARG A 46 0.73 -11.51 -14.75
CA ARG A 46 1.50 -10.35 -15.23
C ARG A 46 2.97 -10.73 -15.27
N THR A 47 3.67 -10.36 -16.34
CA THR A 47 5.14 -10.52 -16.41
C THR A 47 5.82 -9.61 -15.40
N GLY A 48 6.92 -10.06 -14.81
CA GLY A 48 7.66 -9.33 -13.78
C GLY A 48 6.96 -9.30 -12.44
N ALA A 49 7.31 -8.34 -11.60
CA ALA A 49 6.71 -8.10 -10.29
C ALA A 49 6.88 -6.63 -9.86
N ASP A 50 6.10 -6.18 -8.87
CA ASP A 50 6.24 -4.86 -8.26
C ASP A 50 7.36 -4.83 -7.20
N GLY A 51 7.94 -5.99 -6.88
CA GLY A 51 9.09 -6.09 -5.99
C GLY A 51 9.40 -7.53 -5.56
N VAL A 52 10.50 -7.65 -4.82
CA VAL A 52 10.94 -8.91 -4.22
C VAL A 52 10.92 -8.78 -2.70
N LEU A 53 10.18 -9.65 -2.04
CA LEU A 53 10.13 -9.77 -0.58
C LEU A 53 11.15 -10.83 -0.12
N PHE A 54 12.15 -10.43 0.64
CA PHE A 54 13.04 -11.32 1.36
C PHE A 54 12.57 -11.40 2.82
N LEU A 55 12.16 -12.60 3.26
CA LEU A 55 11.46 -12.80 4.52
C LEU A 55 12.28 -13.66 5.48
N ASP A 56 12.54 -13.15 6.70
CA ASP A 56 13.19 -13.89 7.79
C ASP A 56 12.14 -14.22 8.86
N LEU A 57 11.87 -15.53 9.04
CA LEU A 57 10.79 -16.04 9.86
C LEU A 57 11.29 -16.50 11.22
N ASP A 58 10.89 -15.85 12.30
CA ASP A 58 10.99 -16.36 13.67
C ASP A 58 9.68 -17.05 14.10
N SER A 59 9.59 -18.34 13.87
CA SER A 59 8.48 -19.18 14.28
C SER A 59 8.48 -19.52 15.77
N SER A 60 9.52 -19.16 16.53
CA SER A 60 9.60 -19.40 17.97
C SER A 60 8.90 -18.30 18.79
N ALA A 61 8.69 -17.13 18.20
CA ALA A 61 7.97 -16.02 18.81
C ALA A 61 6.45 -16.26 18.87
N THR A 62 5.77 -15.59 19.79
CA THR A 62 4.31 -15.59 19.91
C THR A 62 3.82 -14.17 20.18
N PRO A 63 3.14 -13.50 19.24
CA PRO A 63 2.86 -13.95 17.85
C PRO A 63 4.13 -14.23 17.03
N VAL A 64 4.00 -15.01 15.98
CA VAL A 64 5.08 -15.27 15.00
C VAL A 64 5.60 -13.94 14.46
N ARG A 65 6.92 -13.81 14.29
CA ARG A 65 7.56 -12.59 13.75
C ARG A 65 8.21 -12.86 12.40
N VAL A 66 8.12 -11.87 11.52
CA VAL A 66 8.77 -11.92 10.20
C VAL A 66 9.43 -10.58 9.92
N THR A 67 10.73 -10.59 9.71
CA THR A 67 11.42 -9.42 9.18
C THR A 67 11.21 -9.35 7.67
N MET A 68 10.58 -8.28 7.18
CA MET A 68 10.28 -8.04 5.78
C MET A 68 11.28 -7.05 5.17
N THR A 69 12.00 -7.49 4.14
CA THR A 69 12.80 -6.60 3.28
C THR A 69 12.19 -6.59 1.89
N LEU A 70 11.59 -5.48 1.49
CA LEU A 70 11.07 -5.27 0.14
C LEU A 70 12.11 -4.57 -0.73
N VAL A 71 12.60 -5.25 -1.76
CA VAL A 71 13.48 -4.71 -2.79
C VAL A 71 12.63 -4.35 -4.00
N GLN A 72 12.60 -3.08 -4.37
CA GLN A 72 11.84 -2.55 -5.50
C GLN A 72 12.50 -2.90 -6.85
N PRO A 73 11.79 -2.77 -7.99
CA PRO A 73 12.34 -3.09 -9.32
C PRO A 73 13.61 -2.31 -9.70
N ASP A 74 13.80 -1.11 -9.15
CA ASP A 74 15.02 -0.31 -9.34
C ASP A 74 16.20 -0.74 -8.45
N GLY A 75 15.94 -1.67 -7.50
CA GLY A 75 16.90 -2.19 -6.54
C GLY A 75 16.94 -1.42 -5.22
N SER A 76 16.15 -0.38 -5.03
CA SER A 76 16.01 0.33 -3.76
C SER A 76 15.20 -0.51 -2.75
N ILE A 77 15.33 -0.17 -1.45
CA ILE A 77 14.58 -0.83 -0.38
C ILE A 77 13.42 0.10 0.02
N ALA A 78 12.20 -0.44 0.02
CA ALA A 78 11.04 0.27 0.52
C ALA A 78 10.95 0.16 2.04
N GLU A 79 10.63 1.27 2.71
CA GLU A 79 10.49 1.30 4.17
C GLU A 79 9.26 0.55 4.66
N MET A 80 8.15 0.59 3.89
CA MET A 80 6.90 -0.11 4.18
C MET A 80 6.06 -0.27 2.89
N CYS A 81 5.32 -1.37 2.81
CA CYS A 81 4.32 -1.61 1.77
C CYS A 81 3.16 -2.42 2.35
N GLY A 82 1.96 -1.83 2.40
CA GLY A 82 0.77 -2.51 2.95
C GLY A 82 0.39 -3.78 2.19
N ASN A 83 0.56 -3.78 0.85
CA ASN A 83 0.33 -4.96 0.01
C ASN A 83 1.37 -6.05 0.30
N GLY A 84 2.66 -5.67 0.39
CA GLY A 84 3.74 -6.57 0.77
C GLY A 84 3.57 -7.15 2.18
N ALA A 85 3.10 -6.35 3.13
CA ALA A 85 2.80 -6.82 4.49
C ALA A 85 1.70 -7.88 4.51
N ARG A 86 0.63 -7.73 3.71
CA ARG A 86 -0.40 -8.76 3.59
C ARG A 86 0.15 -10.08 3.02
N VAL A 87 0.97 -9.99 1.95
CA VAL A 87 1.65 -11.16 1.36
C VAL A 87 2.56 -11.83 2.40
N THR A 88 3.37 -11.07 3.13
CA THR A 88 4.24 -11.56 4.19
C THR A 88 3.45 -12.33 5.26
N ALA A 89 2.31 -11.79 5.71
CA ALA A 89 1.46 -12.45 6.69
C ALA A 89 0.90 -13.80 6.19
N VAL A 90 0.43 -13.87 4.93
CA VAL A 90 -0.07 -15.12 4.34
C VAL A 90 1.05 -16.13 4.19
N TRP A 91 2.22 -15.71 3.74
CA TRP A 91 3.40 -16.59 3.61
C TRP A 91 3.78 -17.19 4.98
N ALA A 92 3.87 -16.37 6.03
CA ALA A 92 4.16 -16.84 7.38
C ALA A 92 3.08 -17.77 7.92
N ALA A 93 1.80 -17.45 7.70
CA ALA A 93 0.67 -18.28 8.11
C ALA A 93 0.69 -19.65 7.41
N ARG A 94 1.03 -19.72 6.14
CA ARG A 94 1.20 -20.99 5.40
C ARG A 94 2.35 -21.84 5.98
N ALA A 95 3.46 -21.20 6.34
CA ALA A 95 4.62 -21.89 6.89
C ALA A 95 4.40 -22.40 8.33
N THR A 96 3.60 -21.72 9.15
CA THR A 96 3.51 -21.98 10.60
C THR A 96 2.13 -22.42 11.08
N GLY A 97 1.07 -22.10 10.33
CA GLY A 97 -0.32 -22.24 10.77
C GLY A 97 -0.79 -21.11 11.69
N ALA A 98 0.05 -20.11 11.98
CA ALA A 98 -0.30 -18.95 12.79
C ALA A 98 -1.28 -18.05 12.04
N ARG A 99 -2.20 -17.41 12.79
CA ARG A 99 -3.10 -16.39 12.23
C ARG A 99 -2.64 -14.96 12.53
N GLU A 100 -1.91 -14.77 13.62
CA GLU A 100 -1.39 -13.49 14.06
C GLU A 100 0.10 -13.45 13.76
N VAL A 101 0.55 -12.41 13.08
CA VAL A 101 1.92 -12.20 12.63
C VAL A 101 2.34 -10.79 12.96
N VAL A 102 3.53 -10.62 13.53
CA VAL A 102 4.18 -9.32 13.65
C VAL A 102 5.20 -9.20 12.51
N ILE A 103 5.05 -8.19 11.69
CA ILE A 103 5.93 -7.93 10.55
C ILE A 103 6.86 -6.78 10.91
N GLU A 104 8.14 -7.06 11.00
CA GLU A 104 9.18 -6.06 11.24
C GLU A 104 9.57 -5.42 9.91
N THR A 105 9.43 -4.10 9.83
CA THR A 105 9.80 -3.31 8.64
C THR A 105 10.72 -2.16 9.04
N PRO A 106 11.45 -1.53 8.09
CA PRO A 106 12.21 -0.32 8.39
C PRO A 106 11.37 0.83 9.01
N ALA A 107 10.06 0.88 8.67
CA ALA A 107 9.11 1.85 9.24
C ALA A 107 8.48 1.38 10.57
N GLY A 108 9.02 0.32 11.21
CA GLY A 108 8.57 -0.26 12.46
C GLY A 108 7.67 -1.48 12.31
N ASP A 109 7.26 -2.04 13.43
CA ASP A 109 6.44 -3.25 13.50
C ASP A 109 5.03 -2.99 12.99
N ARG A 110 4.46 -3.99 12.31
CA ARG A 110 3.06 -4.02 11.87
C ARG A 110 2.41 -5.31 12.32
N HIS A 111 1.28 -5.22 13.00
CA HIS A 111 0.48 -6.37 13.35
C HIS A 111 -0.43 -6.76 12.18
N ALA A 112 -0.47 -8.05 11.89
CA ALA A 112 -1.32 -8.59 10.84
C ALA A 112 -2.11 -9.79 11.35
N VAL A 113 -3.37 -9.90 10.89
CA VAL A 113 -4.26 -11.02 11.19
C VAL A 113 -4.74 -11.64 9.88
N VAL A 114 -4.43 -12.93 9.68
CA VAL A 114 -4.87 -13.69 8.51
C VAL A 114 -6.23 -14.32 8.80
N GLN A 115 -7.22 -14.00 7.97
CA GLN A 115 -8.60 -14.44 8.07
C GLN A 115 -9.04 -15.14 6.77
N SER A 116 -10.23 -15.75 6.77
CA SER A 116 -10.80 -16.39 5.57
C SER A 116 -11.09 -15.40 4.44
N GLU A 117 -11.35 -14.14 4.78
CA GLU A 117 -11.80 -13.09 3.87
C GLU A 117 -10.63 -12.18 3.41
N GLY A 118 -9.42 -12.42 3.93
CA GLY A 118 -8.24 -11.63 3.61
C GLY A 118 -7.33 -11.41 4.81
N VAL A 119 -6.43 -10.44 4.68
CA VAL A 119 -5.48 -10.08 5.73
C VAL A 119 -5.76 -8.66 6.20
N THR A 120 -5.92 -8.51 7.51
CA THR A 120 -5.98 -7.20 8.17
C THR A 120 -4.59 -6.83 8.67
N VAL A 121 -4.11 -5.63 8.32
CA VAL A 121 -2.82 -5.08 8.76
C VAL A 121 -3.06 -3.76 9.49
N GLU A 122 -2.39 -3.56 10.63
CA GLU A 122 -2.34 -2.27 11.31
C GLU A 122 -1.46 -1.30 10.52
N MET A 123 -2.01 -0.12 10.22
CA MET A 123 -1.37 0.89 9.39
C MET A 123 -0.83 2.09 10.20
N GLY A 124 -0.98 2.06 11.54
CA GLY A 124 -0.61 3.16 12.40
C GLY A 124 -1.70 4.25 12.48
N HIS A 125 -1.35 5.40 13.04
CA HIS A 125 -2.27 6.53 13.20
C HIS A 125 -2.04 7.56 12.09
N PRO A 126 -3.08 7.88 11.27
CA PRO A 126 -2.98 8.99 10.33
C PRO A 126 -2.69 10.32 11.05
N SER A 127 -1.73 11.09 10.55
CA SER A 127 -1.39 12.39 11.11
C SER A 127 -1.63 13.52 10.12
N PHE A 128 -2.19 14.61 10.62
CA PHE A 128 -2.34 15.88 9.88
C PHE A 128 -1.35 16.94 10.35
N ASP A 129 -0.43 16.59 11.28
CA ASP A 129 0.57 17.52 11.76
C ASP A 129 1.52 17.92 10.61
N PRO A 130 1.77 19.22 10.42
CA PRO A 130 2.66 19.71 9.36
C PRO A 130 4.08 19.12 9.41
N THR A 131 4.55 18.69 10.59
CA THR A 131 5.87 18.07 10.75
C THR A 131 5.89 16.62 10.31
N ASP A 132 4.78 15.90 10.48
CA ASP A 132 4.66 14.49 10.07
C ASP A 132 4.41 14.38 8.55
N VAL A 133 3.59 15.32 8.00
CA VAL A 133 3.33 15.40 6.55
C VAL A 133 4.52 15.99 5.76
N PRO A 134 5.61 16.34 6.35
CA PRO A 134 6.69 17.28 6.10
C PRO A 134 6.31 18.44 5.13
N LEU A 135 5.37 19.28 5.59
CA LEU A 135 5.02 20.51 4.88
C LEU A 135 6.15 21.54 4.95
N ALA A 136 6.18 22.47 4.00
CA ALA A 136 7.11 23.58 4.00
C ALA A 136 7.04 24.38 5.32
N ALA A 137 8.18 24.77 5.86
CA ALA A 137 8.28 25.35 7.21
C ALA A 137 7.50 26.67 7.41
N ASP A 138 7.20 27.40 6.34
CA ASP A 138 6.43 28.62 6.31
C ASP A 138 4.90 28.38 6.21
N HIS A 139 4.48 27.15 5.90
CA HIS A 139 3.06 26.82 5.85
C HIS A 139 2.38 26.88 7.22
N GLY A 140 3.05 26.44 8.28
CA GLY A 140 2.73 26.67 9.71
C GLY A 140 1.44 26.04 10.25
N ASN A 141 0.53 25.54 9.42
CA ASN A 141 -0.75 24.95 9.79
C ASN A 141 -0.97 23.61 9.07
N GLN A 142 -1.98 22.85 9.52
CA GLN A 142 -2.48 21.70 8.75
C GLN A 142 -3.02 22.17 7.40
N LEU A 143 -2.70 21.44 6.34
CA LEU A 143 -3.22 21.72 5.00
C LEU A 143 -4.52 20.92 4.82
N VAL A 144 -5.66 21.60 4.97
CA VAL A 144 -7.00 20.98 4.92
C VAL A 144 -7.87 21.76 3.94
N GLU A 145 -8.30 21.11 2.86
CA GLU A 145 -9.10 21.69 1.77
C GLU A 145 -8.50 22.97 1.18
N GLU A 146 -7.18 22.98 1.00
CA GLU A 146 -6.47 24.09 0.39
C GLU A 146 -6.17 23.82 -1.09
N SER A 147 -6.10 24.89 -1.89
CA SER A 147 -5.77 24.79 -3.30
C SER A 147 -4.26 24.71 -3.49
N VAL A 148 -3.78 23.59 -4.04
CA VAL A 148 -2.38 23.36 -4.43
C VAL A 148 -2.36 23.05 -5.91
N GLU A 149 -1.68 23.89 -6.71
CA GLU A 149 -1.56 23.73 -8.18
C GLU A 149 -2.91 23.47 -8.88
N GLY A 150 -3.98 24.13 -8.40
CA GLY A 150 -5.32 24.04 -8.99
C GLY A 150 -6.18 22.87 -8.48
N LEU A 151 -5.63 21.97 -7.66
CA LEU A 151 -6.36 20.89 -7.03
C LEU A 151 -6.63 21.23 -5.55
N THR A 152 -7.87 21.06 -5.07
CA THR A 152 -8.18 21.22 -3.63
C THR A 152 -7.80 19.94 -2.90
N VAL A 153 -6.83 20.03 -1.99
CA VAL A 153 -6.28 18.85 -1.30
C VAL A 153 -6.32 18.98 0.21
N THR A 154 -6.33 17.84 0.88
CA THR A 154 -6.06 17.69 2.31
C THR A 154 -4.82 16.83 2.46
N ALA A 155 -3.81 17.34 3.16
CA ALA A 155 -2.56 16.63 3.37
C ALA A 155 -2.65 15.76 4.63
N VAL A 156 -2.21 14.51 4.54
CA VAL A 156 -2.19 13.55 5.65
C VAL A 156 -1.01 12.59 5.50
N ASP A 157 -0.31 12.31 6.60
CA ASP A 157 0.64 11.21 6.67
C ASP A 157 -0.05 9.92 7.12
N THR A 158 0.24 8.83 6.44
CA THR A 158 -0.21 7.46 6.76
C THR A 158 0.95 6.46 6.72
N GLY A 159 2.14 6.93 7.11
CA GLY A 159 3.44 6.31 6.96
C GLY A 159 4.20 6.82 5.73
N VAL A 160 3.51 7.51 4.84
CA VAL A 160 4.03 8.36 3.76
C VAL A 160 3.05 9.51 3.52
N PRO A 161 3.53 10.70 3.08
CA PRO A 161 2.66 11.86 2.87
C PRO A 161 1.74 11.68 1.65
N HIS A 162 0.47 12.02 1.83
CA HIS A 162 -0.56 12.06 0.79
C HIS A 162 -1.23 13.43 0.69
N ALA A 163 -1.39 13.94 -0.53
CA ALA A 163 -2.29 15.03 -0.89
C ALA A 163 -3.59 14.41 -1.44
N VAL A 164 -4.63 14.37 -0.61
CA VAL A 164 -5.92 13.74 -0.95
C VAL A 164 -6.87 14.79 -1.52
N ALA A 165 -7.35 14.56 -2.74
CA ALA A 165 -8.37 15.39 -3.39
C ALA A 165 -9.68 14.61 -3.57
N PHE A 166 -10.78 15.18 -3.09
CA PHE A 166 -12.12 14.65 -3.35
C PHE A 166 -12.68 15.29 -4.61
N VAL A 167 -13.07 14.45 -5.57
CA VAL A 167 -13.61 14.81 -6.88
C VAL A 167 -14.97 14.15 -7.10
N ASP A 168 -15.76 14.63 -8.07
CA ASP A 168 -17.07 14.06 -8.37
C ASP A 168 -16.94 12.63 -8.93
N ASP A 169 -16.05 12.42 -9.91
CA ASP A 169 -15.66 11.11 -10.40
C ASP A 169 -14.14 11.08 -10.68
N VAL A 170 -13.44 10.08 -10.16
CA VAL A 170 -12.00 9.91 -10.38
C VAL A 170 -11.64 9.63 -11.84
N ASP A 171 -12.58 9.09 -12.63
CA ASP A 171 -12.35 8.78 -14.05
C ASP A 171 -12.44 10.03 -14.94
N ASP A 172 -13.09 11.09 -14.47
CA ASP A 172 -13.20 12.36 -15.21
C ASP A 172 -11.92 13.22 -15.06
N VAL A 173 -10.97 12.80 -14.23
CA VAL A 173 -9.73 13.56 -13.96
C VAL A 173 -8.54 12.90 -14.67
N ASP A 174 -7.82 13.69 -15.47
CA ASP A 174 -6.53 13.27 -16.05
C ASP A 174 -5.44 13.30 -14.97
N LEU A 175 -5.34 12.21 -14.19
CA LEU A 175 -4.40 12.12 -13.08
C LEU A 175 -2.94 12.31 -13.51
N PRO A 176 -2.46 11.73 -14.62
CA PRO A 176 -1.11 11.99 -15.14
C PRO A 176 -0.81 13.46 -15.43
N ASP A 177 -1.80 14.27 -15.75
CA ASP A 177 -1.65 15.70 -16.02
C ASP A 177 -1.70 16.55 -14.74
N VAL A 178 -2.65 16.27 -13.84
CA VAL A 178 -2.87 17.12 -12.65
C VAL A 178 -1.98 16.76 -11.46
N ALA A 179 -1.50 15.51 -11.37
CA ALA A 179 -0.76 15.05 -10.20
C ALA A 179 0.69 15.55 -10.13
N PRO A 180 1.51 15.59 -11.22
CA PRO A 180 2.91 16.00 -11.11
C PRO A 180 3.12 17.41 -10.56
N PRO A 181 2.35 18.45 -10.93
CA PRO A 181 2.45 19.76 -10.30
C PRO A 181 2.23 19.71 -8.77
N VAL A 182 1.18 19.01 -8.31
CA VAL A 182 0.88 18.86 -6.88
C VAL A 182 1.95 18.05 -6.17
N ARG A 183 2.40 16.94 -6.79
CA ARG A 183 3.46 16.04 -6.30
C ARG A 183 4.76 16.80 -5.96
N HIS A 184 5.09 17.83 -6.75
CA HIS A 184 6.31 18.61 -6.65
C HIS A 184 6.07 20.05 -6.17
N ALA A 185 4.89 20.37 -5.65
CA ALA A 185 4.57 21.70 -5.16
C ALA A 185 5.50 22.12 -4.01
N ASP A 186 5.85 23.41 -3.95
CA ASP A 186 6.74 23.95 -2.91
C ASP A 186 6.25 23.66 -1.48
N VAL A 187 4.94 23.51 -1.29
CA VAL A 187 4.35 23.15 0.01
C VAL A 187 4.73 21.74 0.46
N PHE A 188 5.12 20.86 -0.44
CA PHE A 188 5.62 19.51 -0.20
C PHE A 188 7.10 19.38 -0.58
N PRO A 189 8.05 19.90 0.22
CA PRO A 189 9.48 19.94 -0.14
C PRO A 189 10.09 18.55 -0.39
N GLU A 190 9.56 17.51 0.25
CA GLU A 190 9.93 16.11 0.01
C GLU A 190 8.98 15.42 -0.97
N GLY A 191 7.97 16.15 -1.43
CA GLY A 191 6.90 15.68 -2.29
C GLY A 191 5.90 14.76 -1.58
N ALA A 192 4.71 14.63 -2.15
CA ALA A 192 3.63 13.79 -1.63
C ALA A 192 3.06 12.87 -2.72
N ASN A 193 2.46 11.75 -2.32
CA ASN A 193 1.57 11.00 -3.20
C ASN A 193 0.31 11.85 -3.48
N VAL A 194 -0.18 11.83 -4.70
CA VAL A 194 -1.43 12.53 -5.05
C VAL A 194 -2.53 11.50 -5.21
N THR A 195 -3.52 11.57 -4.31
CA THR A 195 -4.60 10.59 -4.22
C THR A 195 -5.93 11.23 -4.53
N LEU A 196 -6.57 10.80 -5.61
CA LEU A 196 -7.95 11.18 -5.94
C LEU A 196 -8.94 10.22 -5.29
N ALA A 197 -10.04 10.76 -4.79
CA ALA A 197 -11.14 9.99 -4.24
C ALA A 197 -12.49 10.49 -4.74
N SER A 198 -13.38 9.59 -5.17
CA SER A 198 -14.78 9.89 -5.42
C SER A 198 -15.68 8.97 -4.61
N ARG A 199 -16.79 9.54 -4.08
CA ARG A 199 -17.72 8.77 -3.25
C ARG A 199 -18.63 7.91 -4.11
N VAL A 200 -18.73 6.62 -3.77
CA VAL A 200 -19.69 5.71 -4.41
C VAL A 200 -21.00 5.72 -3.61
N ARG A 201 -22.14 5.79 -4.31
CA ARG A 201 -23.44 5.58 -3.69
C ARG A 201 -23.64 4.09 -3.47
N LEU A 202 -23.87 3.68 -2.23
CA LEU A 202 -24.05 2.24 -1.89
C LEU A 202 -25.29 1.64 -2.57
N ASP A 203 -26.30 2.48 -2.85
CA ASP A 203 -27.53 2.04 -3.56
C ASP A 203 -27.30 1.74 -5.04
N ASP A 204 -26.26 2.34 -5.64
CA ASP A 204 -25.87 2.13 -7.05
C ASP A 204 -24.83 1.01 -7.20
N ASP A 205 -24.32 0.48 -6.07
CA ASP A 205 -23.23 -0.49 -6.07
C ASP A 205 -23.78 -1.92 -6.12
N ALA A 206 -23.66 -2.56 -7.29
CA ALA A 206 -24.06 -3.96 -7.49
C ALA A 206 -23.14 -4.97 -6.75
N ARG A 207 -22.07 -4.51 -6.09
CA ARG A 207 -21.16 -5.35 -5.29
C ARG A 207 -21.77 -5.56 -3.92
N GLU A 208 -21.81 -6.80 -3.46
CA GLU A 208 -22.14 -7.07 -2.06
C GLU A 208 -21.09 -6.41 -1.17
N GLY A 209 -21.51 -5.43 -0.36
CA GLY A 209 -20.64 -4.76 0.60
C GLY A 209 -20.19 -5.74 1.70
N ALA A 210 -19.00 -5.52 2.26
CA ALA A 210 -18.57 -6.23 3.44
C ALA A 210 -19.58 -6.01 4.59
N PRO A 211 -19.80 -6.98 5.47
CA PRO A 211 -20.72 -6.85 6.60
C PRO A 211 -20.40 -5.58 7.41
N GLY A 212 -21.41 -4.70 7.59
CA GLY A 212 -21.28 -3.46 8.34
C GLY A 212 -20.64 -2.30 7.59
N GLN A 213 -20.37 -2.42 6.29
CA GLN A 213 -19.85 -1.32 5.45
C GLN A 213 -20.75 -0.10 5.50
N THR A 214 -20.16 1.06 5.82
CA THR A 214 -20.88 2.31 6.06
C THR A 214 -20.73 3.33 4.92
N ALA A 215 -19.66 3.22 4.13
CA ALA A 215 -19.38 4.07 2.98
C ALA A 215 -18.45 3.37 1.98
N ALA A 216 -18.37 3.94 0.77
CA ALA A 216 -17.44 3.48 -0.25
C ALA A 216 -16.84 4.66 -1.03
N PHE A 217 -15.55 4.51 -1.41
CA PHE A 217 -14.83 5.45 -2.27
C PHE A 217 -14.13 4.70 -3.40
N ARG A 218 -14.04 5.32 -4.57
CA ARG A 218 -13.09 4.95 -5.63
C ARG A 218 -11.80 5.72 -5.39
N GLN A 219 -10.69 5.11 -5.76
CA GLN A 219 -9.34 5.66 -5.58
C GLN A 219 -8.56 5.62 -6.87
N ARG A 220 -7.78 6.66 -7.14
CA ARG A 220 -6.63 6.64 -8.06
C ARG A 220 -5.47 7.37 -7.39
N THR A 221 -4.25 6.83 -7.50
CA THR A 221 -3.08 7.41 -6.84
C THR A 221 -1.90 7.49 -7.79
N PHE A 222 -1.31 8.69 -7.88
CA PHE A 222 0.00 8.93 -8.45
C PHE A 222 1.04 8.85 -7.32
N GLU A 223 1.94 7.88 -7.40
CA GLU A 223 2.84 7.58 -6.29
C GLU A 223 4.21 8.24 -6.42
N ARG A 224 4.67 8.80 -5.30
CA ARG A 224 6.03 9.29 -5.10
C ARG A 224 7.03 8.14 -5.23
N GLY A 225 8.07 8.32 -6.04
CA GLY A 225 9.10 7.31 -6.29
C GLY A 225 8.79 6.40 -7.48
N VAL A 226 7.52 6.09 -7.74
CA VAL A 226 7.07 5.46 -8.99
C VAL A 226 6.93 6.50 -10.09
N GLU A 227 6.54 7.74 -9.71
CA GLU A 227 6.27 8.88 -10.59
C GLU A 227 5.24 8.52 -11.68
N GLY A 228 4.18 7.82 -11.25
CA GLY A 228 3.09 7.35 -12.10
C GLY A 228 1.90 6.83 -11.30
N GLU A 229 0.81 6.56 -12.01
CA GLU A 229 -0.37 5.93 -11.42
C GLU A 229 -0.11 4.45 -11.14
N THR A 230 -0.51 3.98 -9.96
CA THR A 230 -0.38 2.58 -9.54
C THR A 230 -1.73 1.89 -9.43
N MET A 231 -1.72 0.55 -9.50
CA MET A 231 -2.94 -0.25 -9.43
C MET A 231 -3.56 -0.27 -8.03
N ALA A 232 -2.76 -0.09 -6.97
CA ALA A 232 -3.24 -0.04 -5.60
C ALA A 232 -2.23 0.65 -4.68
N CYS A 233 -2.71 1.61 -3.89
CA CYS A 233 -1.95 2.28 -2.84
C CYS A 233 -2.69 2.13 -1.51
N GLY A 234 -2.18 1.24 -0.63
CA GLY A 234 -2.82 0.95 0.65
C GLY A 234 -2.80 2.13 1.61
N THR A 235 -1.68 2.86 1.69
CA THR A 235 -1.55 4.10 2.48
C THR A 235 -2.49 5.18 1.96
N GLY A 236 -2.65 5.29 0.63
CA GLY A 236 -3.61 6.18 -0.01
C GLY A 236 -5.06 5.85 0.34
N ALA A 237 -5.40 4.56 0.46
CA ALA A 237 -6.74 4.15 0.89
C ALA A 237 -7.03 4.58 2.34
N VAL A 238 -6.06 4.43 3.26
CA VAL A 238 -6.16 4.94 4.63
C VAL A 238 -6.26 6.47 4.63
N ALA A 239 -5.45 7.14 3.81
CA ALA A 239 -5.45 8.60 3.67
C ALA A 239 -6.82 9.15 3.24
N ILE A 240 -7.51 8.48 2.29
CA ILE A 240 -8.87 8.85 1.86
C ILE A 240 -9.84 8.84 3.05
N VAL A 241 -9.87 7.75 3.82
CA VAL A 241 -10.80 7.62 4.95
C VAL A 241 -10.49 8.65 6.04
N ALA A 242 -9.21 8.83 6.37
CA ALA A 242 -8.76 9.83 7.34
C ALA A 242 -9.13 11.27 6.90
N ALA A 243 -8.84 11.63 5.65
CA ALA A 243 -9.18 12.94 5.09
C ALA A 243 -10.72 13.15 5.00
N ALA A 244 -11.49 12.10 4.67
CA ALA A 244 -12.94 12.17 4.64
C ALA A 244 -13.53 12.44 6.04
N LYS A 245 -13.02 11.80 7.09
CA LYS A 245 -13.38 12.10 8.49
C LYS A 245 -12.98 13.53 8.85
N ARG A 246 -11.75 13.94 8.56
CA ARG A 246 -11.22 15.27 8.88
C ARG A 246 -12.02 16.40 8.27
N THR A 247 -12.55 16.21 7.05
CA THR A 247 -13.31 17.22 6.28
C THR A 247 -14.82 17.08 6.46
N GLY A 248 -15.31 16.20 7.34
CA GLY A 248 -16.73 15.99 7.61
C GLY A 248 -17.51 15.31 6.48
N ARG A 249 -16.81 14.70 5.50
CA ARG A 249 -17.44 13.91 4.44
C ARG A 249 -17.85 12.53 4.92
N LEU A 250 -17.26 12.08 6.03
CA LEU A 250 -17.53 10.81 6.65
C LEU A 250 -17.65 10.99 8.17
N ASP A 251 -18.73 10.44 8.73
CA ASP A 251 -18.99 10.43 10.18
C ASP A 251 -19.26 8.97 10.59
N THR A 252 -18.19 8.17 10.67
CA THR A 252 -18.26 6.77 11.07
C THR A 252 -16.89 6.27 11.52
N GLU A 253 -16.88 5.34 12.47
CA GLU A 253 -15.71 4.52 12.83
C GLU A 253 -15.81 3.10 12.25
N GLY A 254 -16.88 2.82 11.54
CA GLY A 254 -17.09 1.52 10.90
C GLY A 254 -16.28 1.32 9.63
N PRO A 255 -16.31 0.11 9.07
CA PRO A 255 -15.55 -0.24 7.87
C PRO A 255 -16.01 0.57 6.64
N VAL A 256 -15.03 1.07 5.91
CA VAL A 256 -15.21 1.85 4.66
C VAL A 256 -14.51 1.09 3.54
N ARG A 257 -15.25 0.82 2.45
CA ARG A 257 -14.62 0.25 1.26
C ARG A 257 -13.91 1.35 0.47
N VAL A 258 -12.67 1.07 0.07
CA VAL A 258 -11.91 1.88 -0.88
C VAL A 258 -11.50 1.00 -2.04
N SER A 259 -11.84 1.42 -3.26
CA SER A 259 -11.64 0.64 -4.49
C SER A 259 -10.61 1.33 -5.39
N PRO A 260 -9.30 1.04 -5.23
CA PRO A 260 -8.32 1.34 -6.25
C PRO A 260 -8.54 0.46 -7.50
N PRO A 261 -7.88 0.76 -8.65
CA PRO A 261 -8.03 -0.02 -9.88
C PRO A 261 -7.76 -1.53 -9.71
N GLY A 262 -6.88 -1.90 -8.79
CA GLY A 262 -6.45 -3.29 -8.56
C GLY A 262 -7.36 -4.13 -7.67
N GLY A 263 -8.45 -3.58 -7.11
CA GLY A 263 -9.40 -4.33 -6.29
C GLY A 263 -9.81 -3.63 -5.00
N ASP A 264 -10.70 -4.24 -4.24
CA ASP A 264 -11.31 -3.62 -3.08
C ASP A 264 -10.46 -3.81 -1.81
N LEU A 265 -10.40 -2.76 -1.01
CA LEU A 265 -9.83 -2.72 0.33
C LEU A 265 -10.91 -2.30 1.34
N VAL A 266 -10.83 -2.80 2.54
CA VAL A 266 -11.67 -2.37 3.66
C VAL A 266 -10.79 -1.65 4.67
N ILE A 267 -11.13 -0.39 4.94
CA ILE A 267 -10.37 0.51 5.80
C ILE A 267 -11.20 0.86 7.03
N VAL A 268 -10.57 0.81 8.19
CA VAL A 268 -11.13 1.34 9.45
C VAL A 268 -10.14 2.36 10.02
N VAL A 269 -10.62 3.54 10.33
CA VAL A 269 -9.83 4.61 10.96
C VAL A 269 -10.57 5.06 12.22
N PRO A 270 -10.33 4.38 13.37
CA PRO A 270 -10.91 4.78 14.65
C PRO A 270 -10.23 6.06 15.17
N ASP A 271 -10.84 6.72 16.15
CA ASP A 271 -10.28 7.95 16.73
C ASP A 271 -9.08 7.68 17.64
N ASP A 272 -9.13 6.58 18.43
CA ASP A 272 -8.16 6.30 19.48
C ASP A 272 -7.27 5.07 19.23
N GLU A 273 -7.51 4.31 18.15
CA GLU A 273 -6.77 3.10 17.80
C GLU A 273 -6.06 3.24 16.45
N PRO A 274 -5.04 2.42 16.14
CA PRO A 274 -4.41 2.42 14.83
C PRO A 274 -5.43 2.15 13.71
N ALA A 275 -5.23 2.82 12.58
CA ALA A 275 -5.98 2.49 11.38
C ALA A 275 -5.66 1.06 10.93
N THR A 276 -6.65 0.37 10.36
CA THR A 276 -6.48 -0.97 9.78
C THR A 276 -6.87 -1.00 8.32
N LEU A 277 -6.15 -1.83 7.58
CA LEU A 277 -6.42 -2.13 6.18
C LEU A 277 -6.61 -3.63 6.02
N THR A 278 -7.76 -4.03 5.47
CA THR A 278 -8.05 -5.43 5.12
C THR A 278 -8.14 -5.56 3.60
N GLY A 279 -7.46 -6.57 3.06
CA GLY A 279 -7.51 -6.87 1.63
C GLY A 279 -7.13 -8.29 1.30
N PRO A 280 -7.44 -8.75 0.07
CA PRO A 280 -7.12 -10.09 -0.38
C PRO A 280 -5.62 -10.30 -0.60
N VAL A 281 -5.21 -11.56 -0.57
CA VAL A 281 -3.91 -12.05 -1.04
C VAL A 281 -4.13 -13.36 -1.78
N GLU A 282 -3.55 -13.46 -2.95
CA GLU A 282 -3.61 -14.67 -3.77
C GLU A 282 -2.21 -15.18 -4.06
N TYR A 283 -2.05 -16.51 -3.97
CA TYR A 283 -0.84 -17.21 -4.39
C TYR A 283 -0.99 -17.57 -5.87
N GLU A 284 0.00 -17.23 -6.70
CA GLU A 284 -0.02 -17.59 -8.11
C GLU A 284 0.71 -18.92 -8.36
N PHE A 285 2.01 -18.98 -8.06
CA PHE A 285 2.87 -20.15 -8.33
C PHE A 285 4.18 -20.08 -7.57
N GLU A 286 4.98 -21.15 -7.70
CA GLU A 286 6.38 -21.26 -7.31
C GLU A 286 7.22 -21.59 -8.56
N ASP A 287 8.41 -21.00 -8.69
CA ASP A 287 9.32 -21.22 -9.82
C ASP A 287 10.79 -21.15 -9.38
N GLU A 288 11.66 -21.78 -10.18
CA GLU A 288 13.12 -21.72 -10.02
C GLU A 288 13.69 -20.56 -10.84
N LEU A 289 14.20 -19.55 -10.17
CA LEU A 289 14.74 -18.35 -10.79
C LEU A 289 16.27 -18.33 -10.79
N GLU A 290 16.88 -17.91 -11.91
CA GLU A 290 18.33 -17.77 -12.02
C GLU A 290 18.84 -16.63 -11.13
N VAL A 291 19.93 -16.87 -10.40
CA VAL A 291 20.61 -15.82 -9.62
C VAL A 291 21.57 -15.09 -10.55
N PRO A 292 21.40 -13.77 -10.79
CA PRO A 292 22.35 -12.97 -11.56
C PRO A 292 23.75 -12.99 -10.92
N GLU A 293 24.81 -12.99 -11.78
CA GLU A 293 26.22 -12.98 -11.35
C GLU A 293 26.66 -11.60 -10.86
#